data_adde94b90f028cd7e45083ce1f15da52
#
_entry.id   adde94b90f028cd7e45083ce1f15da52
#
_cell.length_a   1.000
_cell.length_b   1.000
_cell.length_c   1.000
_cell.angle_alpha   90.00
_cell.angle_beta   90.00
_cell.angle_gamma   90.00
#
_symmetry.space_group_name_H-M   'P 1'
#
loop_
_entity.id
_entity.type
_entity.pdbx_description
1 polymer ?
#
loop_
_entity_poly.entity_id
_entity_poly.type
_entity_poly.pdbx_seq_one_letter_code
_entity_poly.pdbx_strand_id
1 'polypeptide(L)'
;VGKGLLQNKLRSPLKDGFNQVAYFDTEQSKYHVQRAVKRICTQIGVGIPSNLNTYGLRKASPSERLKLVKYAIENTPNLGFVVIDGIRDLITSINDETEASNIASKLLKWTEECNIHIVVVLHENPGSDKARGHIGTELMNKAETVIALQVDKYDESTSTVSAGFCRNKAFKPFAFTITEAILIIQILTKGVSKKLF
;
A
#
# COMPACT_ATOMS: atom_id res chain seq x y z
N VAL A 1 -0.06 10.54 3.71
CA VAL A 1 -1.43 10.31 3.24
C VAL A 1 -2.41 10.46 4.39
N GLY A 2 -2.25 9.73 5.51
CA GLY A 2 -3.18 9.76 6.64
C GLY A 2 -3.43 11.15 7.23
N LYS A 3 -2.38 11.94 7.49
CA LYS A 3 -2.54 13.29 8.05
C LYS A 3 -3.27 14.25 7.08
N GLY A 4 -3.02 14.12 5.78
CA GLY A 4 -3.74 14.88 4.76
C GLY A 4 -5.22 14.53 4.66
N LEU A 5 -5.56 13.23 4.81
CA LEU A 5 -6.94 12.75 4.86
C LEU A 5 -7.68 13.25 6.10
N LEU A 6 -7.04 13.18 7.28
CA LEU A 6 -7.62 13.69 8.53
C LEU A 6 -7.82 15.22 8.52
N GLN A 7 -6.94 15.96 7.83
CA GLN A 7 -7.05 17.40 7.69
C GLN A 7 -7.94 17.84 6.51
N ASN A 8 -8.66 16.91 5.87
CA ASN A 8 -9.46 17.19 4.67
C ASN A 8 -8.68 17.81 3.48
N LYS A 9 -7.35 17.75 3.50
CA LYS A 9 -6.50 18.31 2.43
C LYS A 9 -6.37 17.35 1.25
N LEU A 10 -6.54 16.03 1.49
CA LEU A 10 -6.60 14.99 0.47
C LEU A 10 -7.93 14.27 0.67
N ARG A 11 -8.93 14.67 -0.05
CA ARG A 11 -10.23 13.99 -0.01
C ARG A 11 -10.21 12.78 -0.94
N SER A 12 -10.24 11.62 -0.34
CA SER A 12 -10.66 10.38 -0.99
C SER A 12 -11.49 9.63 0.03
N PRO A 13 -12.72 10.08 0.29
CA PRO A 13 -13.60 9.36 1.20
C PRO A 13 -13.91 8.02 0.59
N LEU A 14 -13.89 6.98 1.41
CA LEU A 14 -14.53 5.73 1.06
C LEU A 14 -16.03 5.97 0.89
N LYS A 15 -16.67 5.12 0.10
CA LYS A 15 -18.13 5.17 -0.07
C LYS A 15 -18.83 5.04 1.28
N ASP A 16 -19.94 5.74 1.46
CA ASP A 16 -20.72 5.68 2.69
C ASP A 16 -21.07 4.23 3.05
N GLY A 17 -20.86 3.89 4.32
CA GLY A 17 -21.01 2.53 4.83
C GLY A 17 -19.75 1.65 4.74
N PHE A 18 -18.76 2.01 3.92
CA PHE A 18 -17.50 1.26 3.77
C PHE A 18 -16.39 1.88 4.63
N ASN A 19 -16.36 1.57 5.90
CA ASN A 19 -15.48 2.20 6.88
C ASN A 19 -14.42 1.28 7.48
N GLN A 20 -14.45 -0.01 7.18
CA GLN A 20 -13.47 -0.98 7.69
C GLN A 20 -12.22 -1.01 6.78
N VAL A 21 -11.08 -1.18 7.42
CA VAL A 21 -9.76 -1.30 6.76
C VAL A 21 -9.13 -2.63 7.15
N ALA A 22 -8.57 -3.33 6.19
CA ALA A 22 -7.76 -4.53 6.41
C ALA A 22 -6.31 -4.28 5.97
N TYR A 23 -5.36 -4.53 6.88
CA TYR A 23 -3.93 -4.47 6.62
C TYR A 23 -3.30 -5.84 6.81
N PHE A 24 -2.75 -6.40 5.75
CA PHE A 24 -2.07 -7.69 5.74
C PHE A 24 -0.57 -7.46 5.58
N ASP A 25 0.21 -7.96 6.53
CA ASP A 25 1.66 -7.98 6.46
C ASP A 25 2.12 -9.44 6.34
N THR A 26 2.86 -9.76 5.28
CA THR A 26 3.27 -11.13 4.97
C THR A 26 4.70 -11.43 5.39
N GLU A 27 5.50 -10.41 5.68
CA GLU A 27 6.95 -10.53 5.87
C GLU A 27 7.39 -10.34 7.33
N GLN A 28 6.78 -9.39 8.03
CA GLN A 28 7.28 -8.96 9.34
C GLN A 28 6.79 -9.84 10.49
N SER A 29 7.57 -9.86 11.58
CA SER A 29 7.12 -10.49 12.82
C SER A 29 5.98 -9.69 13.44
N LYS A 30 5.13 -10.35 14.25
CA LYS A 30 4.01 -9.72 14.95
C LYS A 30 4.42 -8.44 15.70
N TYR A 31 5.61 -8.42 16.31
CA TYR A 31 6.15 -7.27 17.01
C TYR A 31 6.38 -6.08 16.07
N HIS A 32 6.99 -6.31 14.91
CA HIS A 32 7.27 -5.25 13.94
C HIS A 32 5.99 -4.74 13.27
N VAL A 33 5.05 -5.61 12.95
CA VAL A 33 3.72 -5.21 12.45
C VAL A 33 3.03 -4.28 13.46
N GLN A 34 3.02 -4.64 14.74
CA GLN A 34 2.43 -3.81 15.78
C GLN A 34 3.12 -2.45 15.90
N ARG A 35 4.46 -2.41 15.82
CA ARG A 35 5.21 -1.16 15.81
C ARG A 35 4.88 -0.28 14.59
N ALA A 36 4.80 -0.88 13.40
CA ALA A 36 4.44 -0.16 12.17
C ALA A 36 3.05 0.47 12.30
N VAL A 37 2.06 -0.30 12.74
CA VAL A 37 0.69 0.20 12.94
C VAL A 37 0.65 1.33 13.98
N LYS A 38 1.31 1.16 15.14
CA LYS A 38 1.41 2.22 16.14
C LYS A 38 2.02 3.50 15.58
N ARG A 39 3.13 3.36 14.83
CA ARG A 39 3.79 4.51 14.20
C ARG A 39 2.86 5.23 13.23
N ILE A 40 2.17 4.51 12.35
CA ILE A 40 1.21 5.08 11.40
C ILE A 40 0.12 5.85 12.16
N CYS A 41 -0.47 5.24 13.18
CA CYS A 41 -1.52 5.88 14.00
C CYS A 41 -1.00 7.14 14.71
N THR A 42 0.21 7.08 15.28
CA THR A 42 0.86 8.25 15.90
C THR A 42 1.09 9.39 14.90
N GLN A 43 1.57 9.06 13.69
CA GLN A 43 1.82 10.05 12.63
C GLN A 43 0.55 10.77 12.18
N ILE A 44 -0.59 10.12 12.24
CA ILE A 44 -1.88 10.73 11.90
C ILE A 44 -2.62 11.31 13.12
N GLY A 45 -2.04 11.18 14.31
CA GLY A 45 -2.56 11.79 15.54
C GLY A 45 -3.76 11.06 16.14
N VAL A 46 -3.89 9.74 15.92
CA VAL A 46 -4.99 8.92 16.45
C VAL A 46 -4.44 7.73 17.24
N GLY A 47 -5.25 7.18 18.14
CA GLY A 47 -5.02 5.85 18.70
C GLY A 47 -5.22 4.77 17.63
N ILE A 48 -4.98 3.50 17.97
CA ILE A 48 -5.30 2.40 17.04
C ILE A 48 -6.83 2.35 16.88
N PRO A 49 -7.38 2.66 15.70
CA PRO A 49 -8.81 2.73 15.52
C PRO A 49 -9.42 1.33 15.46
N SER A 50 -10.64 1.19 16.00
CA SER A 50 -11.36 -0.10 16.06
C SER A 50 -11.73 -0.66 14.68
N ASN A 51 -11.74 0.17 13.65
CA ASN A 51 -12.03 -0.21 12.26
C ASN A 51 -10.78 -0.58 11.46
N LEU A 52 -9.61 -0.67 12.08
CA LEU A 52 -8.37 -1.15 11.46
C LEU A 52 -8.10 -2.59 11.87
N ASN A 53 -8.36 -3.52 10.97
CA ASN A 53 -8.09 -4.94 11.13
C ASN A 53 -6.70 -5.27 10.61
N THR A 54 -5.81 -5.75 11.48
CA THR A 54 -4.40 -6.01 11.13
C THR A 54 -4.09 -7.50 11.22
N TYR A 55 -3.50 -8.06 10.16
CA TYR A 55 -3.19 -9.46 10.02
C TYR A 55 -1.69 -9.67 9.75
N GLY A 56 -0.98 -10.32 10.67
CA GLY A 56 0.41 -10.74 10.48
C GLY A 56 0.46 -12.17 9.95
N LEU A 57 0.80 -12.34 8.68
CA LEU A 57 0.70 -13.61 7.96
C LEU A 57 2.05 -14.34 7.76
N ARG A 58 3.14 -13.85 8.36
CA ARG A 58 4.50 -14.37 8.16
C ARG A 58 4.61 -15.89 8.34
N LYS A 59 3.88 -16.46 9.29
CA LYS A 59 3.96 -17.91 9.61
C LYS A 59 3.20 -18.80 8.65
N ALA A 60 2.29 -18.26 7.85
CA ALA A 60 1.48 -19.01 6.90
C ALA A 60 2.24 -19.26 5.59
N SER A 61 1.95 -20.37 4.93
CA SER A 61 2.40 -20.64 3.56
C SER A 61 1.72 -19.71 2.53
N PRO A 62 2.25 -19.55 1.31
CA PRO A 62 1.62 -18.72 0.29
C PRO A 62 0.15 -19.04 0.05
N SER A 63 -0.19 -20.33 -0.05
CA SER A 63 -1.57 -20.78 -0.25
C SER A 63 -2.49 -20.47 0.94
N GLU A 64 -1.99 -20.58 2.17
CA GLU A 64 -2.72 -20.23 3.39
C GLU A 64 -2.91 -18.72 3.49
N ARG A 65 -1.87 -17.93 3.19
CA ARG A 65 -1.98 -16.45 3.13
C ARG A 65 -3.08 -16.02 2.18
N LEU A 66 -3.09 -16.58 0.97
CA LEU A 66 -4.12 -16.25 -0.03
C LEU A 66 -5.53 -16.61 0.45
N LYS A 67 -5.70 -17.77 1.12
CA LYS A 67 -6.98 -18.16 1.71
C LYS A 67 -7.41 -17.22 2.82
N LEU A 68 -6.49 -16.82 3.70
CA LEU A 68 -6.78 -15.89 4.80
C LEU A 68 -7.15 -14.49 4.28
N VAL A 69 -6.41 -13.96 3.30
CA VAL A 69 -6.74 -12.68 2.64
C VAL A 69 -8.13 -12.75 2.00
N LYS A 70 -8.39 -13.81 1.23
CA LYS A 70 -9.71 -14.03 0.63
C LYS A 70 -10.81 -14.06 1.70
N TYR A 71 -10.65 -14.87 2.73
CA TYR A 71 -11.63 -15.01 3.80
C TYR A 71 -11.93 -13.66 4.48
N ALA A 72 -10.89 -12.90 4.81
CA ALA A 72 -11.07 -11.61 5.46
C ALA A 72 -11.77 -10.59 4.55
N ILE A 73 -11.44 -10.57 3.24
CA ILE A 73 -12.11 -9.68 2.28
C ILE A 73 -13.61 -10.03 2.16
N GLU A 74 -13.93 -11.30 2.05
CA GLU A 74 -15.30 -11.77 1.82
C GLU A 74 -16.19 -11.74 3.10
N ASN A 75 -15.57 -11.71 4.30
CA ASN A 75 -16.31 -11.84 5.57
C ASN A 75 -16.16 -10.62 6.49
N THR A 76 -15.47 -9.56 6.10
CA THR A 76 -15.43 -8.33 6.89
C THR A 76 -16.55 -7.39 6.45
N PRO A 77 -17.58 -7.18 7.27
CA PRO A 77 -18.66 -6.26 6.92
C PRO A 77 -18.14 -4.84 6.71
N ASN A 78 -18.67 -4.13 5.74
CA ASN A 78 -18.32 -2.73 5.47
C ASN A 78 -16.82 -2.50 5.16
N LEU A 79 -16.11 -3.53 4.68
CA LEU A 79 -14.73 -3.39 4.25
C LEU A 79 -14.67 -2.45 3.04
N GLY A 80 -13.85 -1.40 3.13
CA GLY A 80 -13.71 -0.41 2.06
C GLY A 80 -12.28 -0.29 1.54
N PHE A 81 -11.30 -0.59 2.39
CA PHE A 81 -9.89 -0.40 2.05
C PHE A 81 -9.03 -1.58 2.50
N VAL A 82 -8.21 -2.08 1.59
CA VAL A 82 -7.32 -3.22 1.83
C VAL A 82 -5.89 -2.84 1.48
N VAL A 83 -4.95 -3.18 2.34
CA VAL A 83 -3.51 -3.11 2.07
C VAL A 83 -2.91 -4.50 2.19
N ILE A 84 -2.19 -4.94 1.16
CA ILE A 84 -1.42 -6.18 1.15
C ILE A 84 0.05 -5.81 1.03
N ASP A 85 0.75 -5.84 2.15
CA ASP A 85 2.17 -5.52 2.26
C ASP A 85 2.97 -6.82 2.12
N GLY A 86 3.58 -6.94 0.90
CA GLY A 86 4.23 -8.14 0.42
C GLY A 86 3.33 -9.02 -0.45
N ILE A 87 2.68 -8.46 -1.52
CA ILE A 87 1.83 -9.23 -2.44
C ILE A 87 2.55 -10.44 -3.07
N ARG A 88 3.85 -10.36 -3.25
CA ARG A 88 4.71 -11.43 -3.77
C ARG A 88 4.57 -12.72 -2.94
N ASP A 89 4.33 -12.61 -1.66
CA ASP A 89 4.29 -13.74 -0.75
C ASP A 89 2.95 -14.52 -0.75
N LEU A 90 2.01 -14.08 -1.57
CA LEU A 90 0.77 -14.81 -1.85
C LEU A 90 0.91 -15.85 -2.98
N ILE A 91 2.07 -15.86 -3.65
CA ILE A 91 2.40 -16.81 -4.73
C ILE A 91 3.66 -17.59 -4.38
N THR A 92 3.83 -18.77 -5.00
CA THR A 92 4.99 -19.64 -4.76
C THR A 92 6.19 -19.22 -5.62
N SER A 93 5.96 -18.78 -6.85
CA SER A 93 7.01 -18.35 -7.77
C SER A 93 6.70 -17.00 -8.42
N ILE A 94 7.65 -16.07 -8.29
CA ILE A 94 7.55 -14.73 -8.92
C ILE A 94 7.62 -14.76 -10.45
N ASN A 95 8.17 -15.85 -11.00
CA ASN A 95 8.37 -16.04 -12.43
C ASN A 95 7.32 -16.99 -13.04
N ASP A 96 6.34 -17.42 -12.27
CA ASP A 96 5.21 -18.18 -12.78
C ASP A 96 4.14 -17.23 -13.32
N GLU A 97 3.99 -17.21 -14.64
CA GLU A 97 3.05 -16.35 -15.35
C GLU A 97 1.60 -16.68 -14.99
N THR A 98 1.30 -17.97 -14.79
CA THR A 98 -0.05 -18.43 -14.43
C THR A 98 -0.43 -17.98 -13.03
N GLU A 99 0.47 -18.13 -12.04
CA GLU A 99 0.24 -17.63 -10.68
C GLU A 99 0.08 -16.10 -10.68
N ALA A 100 0.95 -15.38 -11.42
CA ALA A 100 0.90 -13.93 -11.54
C ALA A 100 -0.45 -13.44 -12.12
N SER A 101 -0.89 -14.04 -13.22
CA SER A 101 -2.16 -13.72 -13.87
C SER A 101 -3.36 -14.07 -12.96
N ASN A 102 -3.31 -15.19 -12.27
CA ASN A 102 -4.35 -15.62 -11.35
C ASN A 102 -4.52 -14.66 -10.16
N ILE A 103 -3.41 -14.19 -9.54
CA ILE A 103 -3.49 -13.25 -8.44
C ILE A 103 -4.01 -11.89 -8.90
N ALA A 104 -3.52 -11.38 -10.03
CA ALA A 104 -3.99 -10.12 -10.61
C ALA A 104 -5.50 -10.17 -10.93
N SER A 105 -5.98 -11.28 -11.50
CA SER A 105 -7.41 -11.50 -11.77
C SER A 105 -8.25 -11.55 -10.49
N LYS A 106 -7.74 -12.18 -9.42
CA LYS A 106 -8.40 -12.19 -8.10
C LYS A 106 -8.53 -10.79 -7.51
N LEU A 107 -7.46 -9.98 -7.59
CA LEU A 107 -7.50 -8.60 -7.10
C LEU A 107 -8.56 -7.77 -7.83
N LEU A 108 -8.62 -7.86 -9.17
CA LEU A 108 -9.65 -7.20 -9.97
C LEU A 108 -11.04 -7.66 -9.56
N LYS A 109 -11.25 -8.97 -9.43
CA LYS A 109 -12.53 -9.54 -9.02
C LYS A 109 -12.97 -9.00 -7.65
N TRP A 110 -12.09 -8.97 -6.65
CA TRP A 110 -12.41 -8.46 -5.32
C TRP A 110 -12.73 -6.97 -5.33
N THR A 111 -12.01 -6.16 -6.12
CA THR A 111 -12.34 -4.73 -6.23
C THR A 111 -13.73 -4.50 -6.80
N GLU A 112 -14.16 -5.30 -7.77
CA GLU A 112 -15.47 -5.20 -8.40
C GLU A 112 -16.58 -5.77 -7.51
N GLU A 113 -16.45 -7.04 -7.09
CA GLU A 113 -17.51 -7.75 -6.38
C GLU A 113 -17.72 -7.25 -4.95
N CYS A 114 -16.64 -6.88 -4.25
CA CYS A 114 -16.71 -6.38 -2.88
C CYS A 114 -16.76 -4.85 -2.81
N ASN A 115 -16.59 -4.16 -3.94
CA ASN A 115 -16.57 -2.70 -4.04
C ASN A 115 -15.55 -2.06 -3.08
N ILE A 116 -14.35 -2.63 -3.04
CA ILE A 116 -13.24 -2.23 -2.16
C ILE A 116 -12.10 -1.61 -2.96
N HIS A 117 -11.31 -0.77 -2.30
CA HIS A 117 -10.05 -0.29 -2.82
C HIS A 117 -8.89 -1.14 -2.29
N ILE A 118 -8.05 -1.67 -3.18
CA ILE A 118 -6.90 -2.50 -2.80
C ILE A 118 -5.61 -1.79 -3.16
N VAL A 119 -4.71 -1.69 -2.19
CA VAL A 119 -3.31 -1.28 -2.37
C VAL A 119 -2.43 -2.49 -2.14
N VAL A 120 -1.53 -2.76 -3.07
CA VAL A 120 -0.52 -3.82 -2.92
C VAL A 120 0.87 -3.21 -2.90
N VAL A 121 1.76 -3.77 -2.08
CA VAL A 121 3.16 -3.38 -2.01
C VAL A 121 4.00 -4.47 -2.66
N LEU A 122 4.90 -4.06 -3.55
CA LEU A 122 5.85 -4.93 -4.22
C LEU A 122 7.21 -4.24 -4.28
N HIS A 123 8.27 -4.93 -3.88
CA HIS A 123 9.63 -4.43 -4.00
C HIS A 123 10.12 -4.49 -5.44
N GLU A 124 10.87 -3.47 -5.85
CA GLU A 124 11.57 -3.44 -7.13
C GLU A 124 12.79 -4.38 -7.12
N ASN A 125 13.29 -4.70 -8.31
CA ASN A 125 14.55 -5.43 -8.41
C ASN A 125 15.71 -4.50 -7.99
N PRO A 126 16.69 -4.99 -7.21
CA PRO A 126 17.87 -4.22 -6.89
C PRO A 126 18.56 -3.70 -8.17
N GLY A 127 18.76 -2.38 -8.23
CA GLY A 127 19.43 -1.72 -9.38
C GLY A 127 18.57 -1.58 -10.65
N SER A 128 17.27 -1.76 -10.57
CA SER A 128 16.34 -1.62 -11.70
C SER A 128 15.04 -0.96 -11.25
N ASP A 129 14.52 -0.03 -12.04
CA ASP A 129 13.21 0.59 -11.83
C ASP A 129 12.04 -0.32 -12.28
N LYS A 130 12.31 -1.61 -12.51
CA LYS A 130 11.29 -2.57 -12.93
C LYS A 130 10.74 -3.35 -11.75
N ALA A 131 9.44 -3.46 -11.68
CA ALA A 131 8.75 -4.32 -10.74
C ALA A 131 9.22 -5.79 -10.90
N ARG A 132 9.32 -6.50 -9.78
CA ARG A 132 9.98 -7.80 -9.72
C ARG A 132 9.14 -8.93 -10.32
N GLY A 133 9.68 -9.64 -11.31
CA GLY A 133 9.13 -10.87 -11.88
C GLY A 133 7.85 -10.67 -12.72
N HIS A 134 7.25 -11.76 -13.15
CA HIS A 134 5.98 -11.74 -13.91
C HIS A 134 4.84 -11.10 -13.11
N ILE A 135 4.80 -11.33 -11.80
CA ILE A 135 3.79 -10.69 -10.92
C ILE A 135 3.88 -9.16 -10.98
N GLY A 136 5.09 -8.59 -11.00
CA GLY A 136 5.25 -7.14 -11.13
C GLY A 136 4.69 -6.61 -12.44
N THR A 137 4.97 -7.28 -13.56
CA THR A 137 4.45 -6.92 -14.87
C THR A 137 2.92 -7.01 -14.92
N GLU A 138 2.34 -8.10 -14.42
CA GLU A 138 0.88 -8.29 -14.41
C GLU A 138 0.18 -7.23 -13.53
N LEU A 139 0.71 -6.95 -12.34
CA LEU A 139 0.14 -5.93 -11.46
C LEU A 139 0.22 -4.53 -12.08
N MET A 140 1.34 -4.18 -12.72
CA MET A 140 1.47 -2.90 -13.42
C MET A 140 0.46 -2.75 -14.56
N ASN A 141 0.23 -3.82 -15.33
CA ASN A 141 -0.71 -3.82 -16.45
C ASN A 141 -2.17 -3.69 -16.00
N LYS A 142 -2.51 -4.14 -14.80
CA LYS A 142 -3.88 -4.14 -14.26
C LYS A 142 -4.15 -2.98 -13.29
N ALA A 143 -3.10 -2.37 -12.72
CA ALA A 143 -3.25 -1.29 -11.77
C ALA A 143 -3.89 -0.04 -12.40
N GLU A 144 -4.69 0.66 -11.62
CA GLU A 144 -5.21 2.00 -11.95
C GLU A 144 -4.11 3.05 -11.78
N THR A 145 -3.29 2.90 -10.73
CA THR A 145 -2.18 3.77 -10.41
C THR A 145 -1.03 2.96 -9.82
N VAL A 146 0.17 3.17 -10.36
CA VAL A 146 1.43 2.67 -9.80
C VAL A 146 2.17 3.84 -9.17
N ILE A 147 2.52 3.72 -7.90
CA ILE A 147 3.25 4.71 -7.13
C ILE A 147 4.65 4.17 -6.87
N ALA A 148 5.68 4.89 -7.32
CA ALA A 148 7.06 4.60 -7.00
C ALA A 148 7.52 5.41 -5.79
N LEU A 149 8.16 4.72 -4.84
CA LEU A 149 8.81 5.32 -3.67
C LEU A 149 10.31 5.08 -3.76
N GLN A 150 11.08 6.14 -3.64
CA GLN A 150 12.54 6.08 -3.65
C GLN A 150 13.11 6.87 -2.49
N VAL A 151 14.05 6.28 -1.75
CA VAL A 151 14.82 7.00 -0.73
C VAL A 151 15.81 7.91 -1.43
N ASP A 152 15.95 9.15 -0.96
CA ASP A 152 16.93 10.08 -1.52
C ASP A 152 18.36 9.56 -1.30
N LYS A 153 19.19 9.69 -2.33
CA LYS A 153 20.58 9.18 -2.30
C LYS A 153 21.48 9.91 -1.31
N TYR A 154 21.15 11.16 -1.00
CA TYR A 154 21.98 12.05 -0.16
C TYR A 154 21.35 12.31 1.22
N ASP A 155 20.06 12.01 1.37
CA ASP A 155 19.32 12.16 2.61
C ASP A 155 18.39 10.98 2.83
N GLU A 156 18.86 9.97 3.54
CA GLU A 156 18.11 8.74 3.84
C GLU A 156 16.82 8.99 4.66
N SER A 157 16.68 10.17 5.27
CA SER A 157 15.45 10.56 5.97
C SER A 157 14.33 11.00 5.02
N THR A 158 14.68 11.33 3.80
CA THR A 158 13.75 11.84 2.78
C THR A 158 13.42 10.75 1.75
N SER A 159 12.14 10.62 1.45
CA SER A 159 11.62 9.73 0.40
C SER A 159 10.84 10.51 -0.63
N THR A 160 11.05 10.22 -1.90
CA THR A 160 10.31 10.78 -3.03
C THR A 160 9.20 9.85 -3.46
N VAL A 161 8.04 10.41 -3.74
CA VAL A 161 6.85 9.72 -4.28
C VAL A 161 6.59 10.24 -5.68
N SER A 162 6.53 9.34 -6.64
CA SER A 162 6.24 9.66 -8.03
C SER A 162 5.22 8.70 -8.64
N ALA A 163 4.57 9.12 -9.72
CA ALA A 163 3.70 8.26 -10.50
C ALA A 163 4.57 7.41 -11.43
N GLY A 164 4.61 6.10 -11.20
CA GLY A 164 5.19 5.14 -12.14
C GLY A 164 4.26 4.95 -13.34
N PHE A 165 2.95 4.87 -13.08
CA PHE A 165 1.89 4.79 -14.10
C PHE A 165 0.58 5.30 -13.52
N CYS A 166 -0.25 5.96 -14.33
CA CYS A 166 -1.63 6.32 -14.00
C CYS A 166 -2.50 6.18 -15.25
N ARG A 167 -3.64 5.49 -15.15
CA ARG A 167 -4.65 5.46 -16.24
C ARG A 167 -5.23 6.83 -16.53
N ASN A 168 -5.41 7.62 -15.45
CA ASN A 168 -5.84 9.01 -15.51
C ASN A 168 -4.64 9.96 -15.40
N LYS A 169 -4.90 11.23 -15.12
CA LYS A 169 -3.86 12.24 -14.95
C LYS A 169 -2.91 11.90 -13.80
N ALA A 170 -1.63 11.82 -14.11
CA ALA A 170 -0.59 11.61 -13.11
C ALA A 170 -0.53 12.77 -12.11
N PHE A 171 -0.30 12.45 -10.84
CA PHE A 171 -0.06 13.45 -9.81
C PHE A 171 1.38 14.00 -9.91
N LYS A 172 1.59 15.21 -9.39
CA LYS A 172 2.93 15.81 -9.31
C LYS A 172 3.75 15.08 -8.26
N PRO A 173 5.02 14.73 -8.54
CA PRO A 173 5.90 14.15 -7.55
C PRO A 173 6.01 15.04 -6.30
N PHE A 174 6.10 14.39 -5.14
CA PHE A 174 6.32 15.05 -3.87
C PHE A 174 7.31 14.25 -3.03
N ALA A 175 7.93 14.89 -2.05
CA ALA A 175 8.79 14.22 -1.09
C ALA A 175 8.18 14.26 0.31
N PHE A 176 8.56 13.31 1.15
CA PHE A 176 8.23 13.31 2.56
C PHE A 176 9.44 12.89 3.39
N THR A 177 9.49 13.42 4.61
CA THR A 177 10.47 13.05 5.63
C THR A 177 9.73 12.50 6.84
N ILE A 178 10.22 11.42 7.40
CA ILE A 178 9.71 10.86 8.65
C ILE A 178 10.67 11.25 9.75
N THR A 179 10.27 12.17 10.62
CA THR A 179 10.91 12.42 11.92
C THR A 179 10.20 11.58 12.98
N GLU A 180 10.79 11.41 14.16
CA GLU A 180 10.38 10.43 15.20
C GLU A 180 8.87 10.20 15.40
N ALA A 181 8.03 11.18 15.13
CA ALA A 181 6.57 11.08 15.23
C ALA A 181 5.78 11.84 14.15
N ILE A 182 6.43 12.54 13.21
CA ILE A 182 5.75 13.45 12.29
C ILE A 182 6.12 13.13 10.83
N LEU A 183 5.10 12.99 10.00
CA LEU A 183 5.24 12.92 8.55
C LEU A 183 5.20 14.34 7.98
N ILE A 184 6.32 14.81 7.41
CA ILE A 184 6.42 16.10 6.74
C ILE A 184 6.34 15.87 5.22
N ILE A 185 5.33 16.42 4.56
CA ILE A 185 5.17 16.35 3.10
C ILE A 185 5.77 17.59 2.47
N GLN A 186 6.62 17.40 1.48
CA GLN A 186 7.23 18.46 0.67
C GLN A 186 6.67 18.41 -0.75
N ILE A 187 6.18 19.52 -1.27
CA ILE A 187 5.81 19.60 -2.68
C ILE A 187 7.04 20.00 -3.49
N LEU A 188 7.45 19.12 -4.41
CA LEU A 188 8.56 19.38 -5.32
C LEU A 188 8.06 20.35 -6.42
N THR A 189 8.43 21.63 -6.31
CA THR A 189 8.28 22.58 -7.41
C THR A 189 9.63 22.77 -8.08
N LYS A 190 9.66 22.86 -9.42
CA LYS A 190 10.92 23.18 -10.12
C LYS A 190 11.52 24.45 -9.52
N GLY A 191 12.64 24.30 -8.79
CA GLY A 191 13.46 25.39 -8.27
C GLY A 191 13.18 25.88 -6.85
N VAL A 192 12.13 25.42 -6.13
CA VAL A 192 11.89 25.81 -4.73
C VAL A 192 11.19 24.69 -3.96
N SER A 193 11.82 24.17 -2.94
CA SER A 193 11.17 23.25 -2.00
C SER A 193 10.33 24.07 -1.00
N LYS A 194 9.00 23.97 -1.09
CA LYS A 194 8.10 24.55 -0.07
C LYS A 194 7.74 23.45 0.94
N LYS A 195 8.13 23.62 2.21
CA LYS A 195 7.65 22.79 3.32
C LYS A 195 6.20 23.16 3.62
N LEU A 196 5.31 22.18 3.59
CA LEU A 196 3.95 22.32 4.12
C LEU A 196 3.92 21.66 5.51
N PHE A 197 3.65 22.46 6.51
CA PHE A 197 3.46 22.04 7.90
C PHE A 197 2.07 21.43 8.09
#